data_74d82fadf0f9117f0b81d1c13dd14fbd
#
_entry.id   74d82fadf0f9117f0b81d1c13dd14fbd
#
_cell.length_a   1.000
_cell.length_b   1.000
_cell.length_c   1.000
_cell.angle_alpha   90.00
_cell.angle_beta   90.00
_cell.angle_gamma   90.00
#
_symmetry.space_group_name_H-M   'P 1'
#
loop_
_entity.id
_entity.type
_entity.pdbx_description
1 polymer ?
#
loop_
_entity_poly.entity_id
_entity_poly.type
_entity_poly.pdbx_seq_one_letter_code
_entity_poly.pdbx_strand_id
1 'polypeptide(L)'
;MTRPPSHPLGPPDGSIEIEQQPDGAVMHLRGDVDAPVIDVFEAAGGIGQAQVVAVDVGELTYIDSSGLSFLARWAQACAREGRKAVLRRATARFDQMLDLTGLTPLFAHEDEDAPRPPRR
;
A
#
# COMPACT_ATOMS: atom_id res chain seq x y z
N MET A 1 28.19 -12.48 14.63
CA MET A 1 27.70 -12.04 14.30
C MET A 1 27.33 -11.44 13.82
N THR A 2 27.25 -11.21 13.51
CA THR A 2 26.85 -10.53 13.15
C THR A 2 26.21 -10.17 12.39
N ARG A 3 25.67 -9.75 12.21
CA ARG A 3 24.97 -9.35 11.54
C ARG A 3 24.87 -8.35 11.18
N PRO A 4 24.54 -8.04 10.43
CA PRO A 4 24.33 -7.01 10.07
C PRO A 4 23.44 -6.37 10.22
N PRO A 5 23.51 -5.80 10.08
CA PRO A 5 22.80 -4.99 10.26
C PRO A 5 21.75 -4.49 10.07
N SER A 6 21.50 -4.05 9.31
CA SER A 6 20.42 -3.31 9.29
C SER A 6 19.44 -3.88 10.14
N HIS A 7 19.07 -4.93 10.05
CA HIS A 7 18.10 -5.40 10.93
C HIS A 7 18.24 -6.81 11.06
N PRO A 8 19.33 -7.18 11.19
CA PRO A 8 19.52 -8.56 11.36
C PRO A 8 18.79 -9.05 12.50
N LEU A 9 18.64 -8.26 13.44
CA LEU A 9 18.05 -8.72 14.62
C LEU A 9 16.67 -8.24 14.76
N GLY A 10 16.38 -7.20 14.07
CA GLY A 10 15.10 -6.59 14.25
C GLY A 10 14.12 -7.01 13.21
N PRO A 11 12.99 -6.36 13.18
CA PRO A 11 12.01 -6.58 12.15
C PRO A 11 12.57 -6.12 10.83
N PRO A 12 11.97 -6.55 9.73
CA PRO A 12 12.38 -6.04 8.44
C PRO A 12 12.20 -4.54 8.40
N ASP A 13 12.89 -3.89 7.47
CA ASP A 13 12.80 -2.46 7.34
C ASP A 13 11.39 -2.01 7.00
N GLY A 14 10.61 -2.84 6.35
CA GLY A 14 9.26 -2.48 5.97
C GLY A 14 8.23 -3.36 6.62
N SER A 15 7.00 -2.92 6.58
CA SER A 15 5.90 -3.70 7.12
C SER A 15 4.63 -3.43 6.35
N ILE A 16 3.73 -4.41 6.40
CA ILE A 16 2.38 -4.28 5.89
C ILE A 16 1.45 -4.70 7.02
N GLU A 17 0.56 -3.80 7.42
CA GLU A 17 -0.35 -4.07 8.53
C GLU A 17 -1.75 -3.65 8.17
N ILE A 18 -2.73 -4.41 8.63
CA ILE A 18 -4.12 -4.12 8.38
C ILE A 18 -4.76 -3.62 9.66
N GLU A 19 -5.38 -2.46 9.58
CA GLU A 19 -6.05 -1.84 10.71
C GLU A 19 -7.54 -1.78 10.43
N GLN A 20 -8.35 -2.33 11.34
CA GLN A 20 -9.80 -2.23 11.19
C GLN A 20 -10.26 -0.84 11.57
N GLN A 21 -11.11 -0.28 10.74
CA GLN A 21 -11.71 1.03 10.98
C GLN A 21 -13.19 0.91 10.73
N PRO A 22 -13.99 1.90 11.15
CA PRO A 22 -15.44 1.78 10.99
C PRO A 22 -15.90 1.56 9.55
N ASP A 23 -15.19 2.15 8.59
CA ASP A 23 -15.57 2.02 7.19
C ASP A 23 -15.02 0.78 6.52
N GLY A 24 -14.21 0.02 7.21
CA GLY A 24 -13.54 -1.13 6.62
C GLY A 24 -12.09 -1.12 7.05
N ALA A 25 -11.29 -1.96 6.44
CA ALA A 25 -9.89 -2.10 6.83
C ALA A 25 -9.02 -1.19 5.99
N VAL A 26 -7.97 -0.66 6.61
CA VAL A 26 -6.95 0.12 5.92
C VAL A 26 -5.65 -0.64 6.02
N MET A 27 -4.98 -0.79 4.89
CA MET A 27 -3.70 -1.48 4.86
C MET A 27 -2.59 -0.44 4.86
N HIS A 28 -1.70 -0.54 5.83
CA HIS A 28 -0.60 0.42 5.99
C HIS A 28 0.68 -0.20 5.47
N LEU A 29 1.29 0.47 4.52
CA LEU A 29 2.59 0.08 4.02
C LEU A 29 3.61 1.06 4.58
N ARG A 30 4.59 0.55 5.30
CA ARG A 30 5.59 1.40 5.95
C ARG A 30 6.99 0.93 5.61
N GLY A 31 7.89 1.88 5.50
CA GLY A 31 9.29 1.58 5.28
C GLY A 31 9.53 1.04 3.88
N ASP A 32 10.40 0.06 3.79
CA ASP A 32 10.79 -0.54 2.51
C ASP A 32 9.94 -1.77 2.26
N VAL A 33 9.06 -1.70 1.29
CA VAL A 33 8.17 -2.83 0.98
C VAL A 33 8.69 -3.51 -0.28
N ASP A 34 9.30 -4.66 -0.07
CA ASP A 34 9.93 -5.44 -1.13
C ASP A 34 9.41 -6.88 -1.05
N ALA A 35 9.96 -7.75 -1.87
CA ALA A 35 9.47 -9.11 -1.95
C ALA A 35 9.50 -9.82 -0.60
N PRO A 36 10.58 -9.74 0.20
CA PRO A 36 10.57 -10.40 1.51
C PRO A 36 9.45 -9.92 2.43
N VAL A 37 9.18 -8.62 2.42
CA VAL A 37 8.11 -8.08 3.24
C VAL A 37 6.76 -8.64 2.80
N ILE A 38 6.55 -8.68 1.49
CA ILE A 38 5.30 -9.21 0.95
C ILE A 38 5.18 -10.69 1.26
N ASP A 39 6.27 -11.44 1.14
CA ASP A 39 6.23 -12.86 1.43
C ASP A 39 5.85 -13.13 2.87
N VAL A 40 6.39 -12.36 3.80
CA VAL A 40 6.05 -12.51 5.20
C VAL A 40 4.57 -12.18 5.42
N PHE A 41 4.10 -11.12 4.82
CA PHE A 41 2.70 -10.72 4.95
C PHE A 41 1.77 -11.80 4.40
N GLU A 42 2.09 -12.33 3.22
CA GLU A 42 1.26 -13.35 2.61
C GLU A 42 1.29 -14.65 3.41
N ALA A 43 2.45 -15.00 3.95
CA ALA A 43 2.55 -16.20 4.75
C ALA A 43 1.75 -16.12 6.03
N ALA A 44 1.56 -14.92 6.53
CA ALA A 44 0.77 -14.69 7.73
C ALA A 44 -0.72 -14.56 7.44
N GLY A 45 -1.13 -14.79 6.20
CA GLY A 45 -2.54 -14.72 5.84
C GLY A 45 -2.87 -13.67 4.82
N GLY A 46 -1.98 -12.75 4.55
CA GLY A 46 -2.21 -11.70 3.57
C GLY A 46 -3.43 -10.87 3.91
N ILE A 47 -4.10 -10.39 2.90
CA ILE A 47 -5.32 -9.63 3.10
C ILE A 47 -6.42 -10.54 3.63
N GLY A 48 -6.42 -11.80 3.19
CA GLY A 48 -7.38 -12.79 3.69
C GLY A 48 -8.79 -12.35 3.49
N GLN A 49 -9.55 -12.36 4.59
CA GLN A 49 -10.96 -11.98 4.54
C GLN A 49 -11.19 -10.50 4.81
N ALA A 50 -10.12 -9.74 4.98
CA ALA A 50 -10.30 -8.33 5.32
C ALA A 50 -10.87 -7.57 4.13
N GLN A 51 -11.80 -6.69 4.43
CA GLN A 51 -12.36 -5.81 3.42
C GLN A 51 -11.50 -4.56 3.42
N VAL A 52 -10.46 -4.56 2.61
CA VAL A 52 -9.52 -3.44 2.57
C VAL A 52 -10.09 -2.38 1.64
N VAL A 53 -10.38 -1.22 2.22
CA VAL A 53 -10.99 -0.13 1.47
C VAL A 53 -9.99 0.92 1.03
N ALA A 54 -8.81 0.94 1.65
CA ALA A 54 -7.79 1.92 1.29
C ALA A 54 -6.42 1.40 1.71
N VAL A 55 -5.40 1.91 1.04
CA VAL A 55 -4.01 1.62 1.39
C VAL A 55 -3.34 2.94 1.72
N ASP A 56 -2.71 3.00 2.89
CA ASP A 56 -2.03 4.19 3.35
C ASP A 56 -0.55 4.04 3.04
N VAL A 57 -0.03 4.94 2.23
CA VAL A 57 1.37 4.88 1.83
C VAL A 57 2.16 6.08 2.34
N GLY A 58 1.61 6.77 3.35
CA GLY A 58 2.25 7.97 3.86
C GLY A 58 3.59 7.73 4.52
N GLU A 59 3.83 6.52 5.02
CA GLU A 59 5.10 6.19 5.67
C GLU A 59 5.94 5.24 4.84
N LEU A 60 5.60 5.06 3.60
CA LEU A 60 6.35 4.23 2.69
C LEU A 60 7.61 4.97 2.26
N THR A 61 8.77 4.33 2.40
CA THR A 61 10.02 4.94 1.98
C THR A 61 10.55 4.35 0.68
N TYR A 62 10.20 3.09 0.41
CA TYR A 62 10.66 2.44 -0.80
C TYR A 62 9.71 1.31 -1.14
N ILE A 63 9.48 1.12 -2.42
CA ILE A 63 8.68 -0.01 -2.89
C ILE A 63 9.30 -0.48 -4.20
N ASP A 64 9.44 -1.79 -4.33
CA ASP A 64 10.01 -2.34 -5.56
C ASP A 64 8.89 -2.88 -6.45
N SER A 65 9.27 -3.53 -7.54
CA SER A 65 8.27 -4.02 -8.48
C SER A 65 7.36 -5.08 -7.87
N SER A 66 7.88 -5.83 -6.88
CA SER A 66 7.02 -6.80 -6.19
C SER A 66 5.93 -6.09 -5.41
N GLY A 67 6.30 -5.01 -4.74
CA GLY A 67 5.32 -4.24 -4.00
C GLY A 67 4.30 -3.58 -4.90
N LEU A 68 4.77 -3.03 -6.02
CA LEU A 68 3.85 -2.42 -6.98
C LEU A 68 2.91 -3.47 -7.58
N SER A 69 3.41 -4.66 -7.87
CA SER A 69 2.56 -5.73 -8.37
C SER A 69 1.53 -6.16 -7.35
N PHE A 70 1.94 -6.20 -6.09
CA PHE A 70 1.02 -6.53 -5.00
C PHE A 70 -0.12 -5.51 -4.97
N LEU A 71 0.19 -4.23 -5.03
CA LEU A 71 -0.83 -3.20 -5.03
C LEU A 71 -1.70 -3.27 -6.27
N ALA A 72 -1.11 -3.56 -7.42
CA ALA A 72 -1.88 -3.66 -8.65
C ALA A 72 -2.88 -4.81 -8.57
N ARG A 73 -2.48 -5.94 -8.00
CA ARG A 73 -3.41 -7.06 -7.85
C ARG A 73 -4.56 -6.71 -6.92
N TRP A 74 -4.25 -5.99 -5.84
CA TRP A 74 -5.30 -5.55 -4.95
C TRP A 74 -6.26 -4.61 -5.67
N ALA A 75 -5.71 -3.66 -6.45
CA ALA A 75 -6.54 -2.71 -7.17
C ALA A 75 -7.43 -3.40 -8.19
N GLN A 76 -6.89 -4.42 -8.85
CA GLN A 76 -7.69 -5.17 -9.81
C GLN A 76 -8.80 -5.95 -9.13
N ALA A 77 -8.53 -6.48 -7.94
CA ALA A 77 -9.57 -7.15 -7.18
C ALA A 77 -10.66 -6.18 -6.77
N CYS A 78 -10.29 -4.97 -6.37
CA CYS A 78 -11.28 -3.95 -6.05
C CYS A 78 -12.15 -3.65 -7.26
N ALA A 79 -11.52 -3.51 -8.41
CA ALA A 79 -12.27 -3.18 -9.64
C ALA A 79 -13.26 -4.27 -9.98
N ARG A 80 -12.89 -5.53 -9.78
CA ARG A 80 -13.82 -6.62 -10.05
C ARG A 80 -15.02 -6.59 -9.13
N GLU A 81 -14.89 -5.95 -7.98
CA GLU A 81 -16.00 -5.80 -7.05
C GLU A 81 -16.69 -4.47 -7.18
N GLY A 82 -16.36 -3.70 -8.21
CA GLY A 82 -16.99 -2.40 -8.42
C GLY A 82 -16.52 -1.33 -7.46
N ARG A 83 -15.36 -1.52 -6.82
CA ARG A 83 -14.84 -0.57 -5.85
C ARG A 83 -13.60 0.10 -6.38
N LYS A 84 -13.32 1.28 -5.87
CA LYS A 84 -12.09 1.97 -6.17
C LYS A 84 -10.98 1.53 -5.24
N ALA A 85 -9.78 1.46 -5.78
CA ALA A 85 -8.60 1.19 -4.96
C ALA A 85 -8.06 2.53 -4.49
N VAL A 86 -8.35 2.90 -3.27
CA VAL A 86 -8.07 4.24 -2.74
C VAL A 86 -6.72 4.26 -2.06
N LEU A 87 -5.91 5.27 -2.39
CA LEU A 87 -4.63 5.51 -1.74
C LEU A 87 -4.77 6.68 -0.80
N ARG A 88 -4.21 6.52 0.40
CA ARG A 88 -4.18 7.59 1.40
C ARG A 88 -2.76 8.08 1.56
N ARG A 89 -2.62 9.37 1.67
CA ARG A 89 -1.35 10.05 1.96
C ARG A 89 -0.28 9.73 0.92
N ALA A 90 -0.69 9.58 -0.33
CA ALA A 90 0.28 9.33 -1.38
C ALA A 90 1.17 10.54 -1.56
N THR A 91 2.48 10.29 -1.60
CA THR A 91 3.43 11.37 -1.82
C THR A 91 3.60 11.60 -3.30
N ALA A 92 4.14 12.77 -3.65
CA ALA A 92 4.43 13.06 -5.05
C ALA A 92 5.36 12.02 -5.65
N ARG A 93 6.31 11.56 -4.85
CA ARG A 93 7.26 10.56 -5.30
C ARG A 93 6.57 9.24 -5.62
N PHE A 94 5.64 8.83 -4.76
CA PHE A 94 4.90 7.61 -5.00
C PHE A 94 4.05 7.75 -6.25
N ASP A 95 3.39 8.88 -6.41
CA ASP A 95 2.57 9.14 -7.58
C ASP A 95 3.39 9.11 -8.86
N GLN A 96 4.59 9.66 -8.80
CA GLN A 96 5.46 9.63 -9.96
C GLN A 96 5.83 8.19 -10.33
N MET A 97 6.05 7.37 -9.33
CA MET A 97 6.36 5.98 -9.57
C MET A 97 5.20 5.25 -10.22
N LEU A 98 3.98 5.53 -9.78
CA LEU A 98 2.81 4.95 -10.43
C LEU A 98 2.70 5.39 -11.88
N ASP A 99 2.98 6.67 -12.14
CA ASP A 99 2.95 7.15 -13.51
C ASP A 99 3.96 6.45 -14.39
N LEU A 100 5.17 6.31 -13.88
CA LEU A 100 6.24 5.70 -14.67
C LEU A 100 5.95 4.24 -14.99
N THR A 101 5.19 3.57 -14.14
CA THR A 101 4.87 2.16 -14.34
C THR A 101 3.51 1.95 -14.99
N GLY A 102 2.78 3.03 -15.27
CA GLY A 102 1.49 2.90 -15.93
C GLY A 102 0.38 2.46 -15.00
N LEU A 103 0.58 2.56 -13.71
CA LEU A 103 -0.39 2.05 -12.75
C LEU A 103 -1.36 3.11 -12.23
N THR A 104 -1.11 4.37 -12.56
CA THR A 104 -1.95 5.45 -12.03
C THR A 104 -3.44 5.23 -12.25
N PRO A 105 -3.90 4.75 -13.41
CA PRO A 105 -5.35 4.60 -13.62
C PRO A 105 -6.01 3.58 -12.71
N LEU A 106 -5.23 2.71 -12.07
CA LEU A 106 -5.81 1.70 -11.22
C LEU A 106 -6.25 2.24 -9.87
N PHE A 107 -5.79 3.44 -9.51
CA PHE A 107 -5.96 3.94 -8.15
C PHE A 107 -6.69 5.26 -8.13
N ALA A 108 -7.35 5.52 -7.02
CA ALA A 108 -7.93 6.81 -6.73
C ALA A 108 -7.24 7.35 -5.48
N HIS A 109 -7.14 8.65 -5.38
CA HIS A 109 -6.51 9.27 -4.21
C HIS A 109 -7.59 9.76 -3.29
N GLU A 110 -7.44 9.49 -2.01
CA GLU A 110 -8.45 9.90 -1.06
C GLU A 110 -8.70 11.39 -1.11
N ASP A 111 -7.62 12.16 -1.25
CA ASP A 111 -7.76 13.60 -1.29
C ASP A 111 -8.56 14.07 -2.49
N GLU A 112 -8.41 13.38 -3.61
CA GLU A 112 -9.14 13.75 -4.82
C GLU A 112 -10.58 13.32 -4.77
N ASP A 113 -10.85 12.22 -4.09
CA ASP A 113 -12.19 11.69 -3.99
C ASP A 113 -12.97 12.30 -2.87
N ALA A 114 -12.29 12.87 -1.88
CA ALA A 114 -12.98 13.42 -0.74
C ALA A 114 -13.69 14.70 -1.11
N PRO A 115 -14.82 14.98 -0.49
CA PRO A 115 -15.45 16.26 -0.70
C PRO A 115 -14.51 17.37 -0.26
N ARG A 116 -14.37 18.36 -1.07
CA ARG A 116 -13.49 19.45 -0.75
C ARG A 116 -14.20 20.73 -0.84
N PRO A 117 -13.75 21.72 -0.10
CA PRO A 117 -14.32 23.05 -0.29
C PRO A 117 -14.01 23.49 -1.70
N PRO A 118 -14.87 24.29 -2.26
CA PRO A 118 -14.60 24.79 -3.58
C PRO A 118 -13.31 25.56 -3.58
N ARG A 119 -12.61 25.42 -4.68
CA ARG A 119 -11.42 26.19 -4.77
C ARG A 119 -11.74 27.57 -5.10
N ARG A 120 -10.95 28.43 -4.69
CA ARG A 120 -11.26 29.78 -5.03
C ARG A 120 -10.25 30.35 -5.84
#